data_1d1b568bd572af53d6050c46369a19e9
#
_entry.id   1d1b568bd572af53d6050c46369a19e9
#
_cell.length_a   1.000
_cell.length_b   1.000
_cell.length_c   1.000
_cell.angle_alpha   90.00
_cell.angle_beta   90.00
_cell.angle_gamma   90.00
#
_symmetry.space_group_name_H-M   'P 1'
#
loop_
_entity.id
_entity.type
_entity.pdbx_description
1 polymer ?
#
loop_
_entity_poly.entity_id
_entity_poly.type
_entity_poly.pdbx_seq_one_letter_code
_entity_poly.pdbx_strand_id
1 'polypeptide(L)'
;MDTHLKRGILDVCVLRAIQNEDSYGYKIIKDMKPYLEMSESTLYTILKRLELSKMLIVYSIEHNGRLRKYYRITKLGLNRIEEFKKEEAMTKCKKAS
;
A
#
# COMPACT_ATOMS: atom_id res chain seq x y z
N MET A 1 6.61 7.09 19.62
CA MET A 1 5.77 7.11 18.43
C MET A 1 4.73 6.01 18.47
N ASP A 2 3.55 6.33 18.06
CA ASP A 2 2.43 5.41 18.09
C ASP A 2 2.57 4.34 16.99
N THR A 3 2.51 3.07 17.40
CA THR A 3 2.61 1.94 16.48
C THR A 3 1.49 1.94 15.45
N HIS A 4 0.30 2.38 15.85
CA HIS A 4 -0.84 2.43 14.95
C HIS A 4 -0.64 3.45 13.83
N LEU A 5 -0.08 4.60 14.16
CA LEU A 5 0.19 5.64 13.18
C LEU A 5 1.19 5.15 12.14
N LYS A 6 2.25 4.49 12.60
CA LYS A 6 3.27 3.95 11.70
C LYS A 6 2.67 2.90 10.77
N ARG A 7 1.82 2.03 11.31
CA ARG A 7 1.16 0.99 10.52
C ARG A 7 0.27 1.60 9.44
N GLY A 8 -0.49 2.62 9.80
CA GLY A 8 -1.35 3.30 8.84
C GLY A 8 -0.58 3.92 7.70
N ILE A 9 0.58 4.51 7.99
CA ILE A 9 1.42 5.09 6.97
C ILE A 9 1.93 4.01 5.99
N LEU A 10 2.36 2.87 6.53
CA LEU A 10 2.85 1.77 5.69
C LEU A 10 1.76 1.24 4.76
N ASP A 11 0.55 1.09 5.30
CA ASP A 11 -0.59 0.62 4.51
C ASP A 11 -0.86 1.56 3.33
N VAL A 12 -0.89 2.87 3.60
CA VAL A 12 -1.15 3.86 2.56
C VAL A 12 -0.03 3.88 1.53
N CYS A 13 1.21 3.74 1.96
CA CYS A 13 2.34 3.71 1.03
C CYS A 13 2.23 2.54 0.06
N VAL A 14 1.86 1.36 0.57
CA VAL A 14 1.69 0.18 -0.28
C VAL A 14 0.52 0.39 -1.25
N LEU A 15 -0.59 0.93 -0.76
CA LEU A 15 -1.74 1.21 -1.63
C LEU A 15 -1.39 2.20 -2.73
N ARG A 16 -0.62 3.23 -2.42
CA ARG A 16 -0.20 4.21 -3.42
C ARG A 16 0.71 3.59 -4.46
N ALA A 17 1.50 2.59 -4.09
CA ALA A 17 2.38 1.91 -5.03
C ALA A 17 1.59 1.14 -6.10
N ILE A 18 0.34 0.78 -5.82
CA ILE A 18 -0.51 0.06 -6.78
C ILE A 18 -1.69 0.90 -7.26
N GLN A 19 -1.71 2.19 -6.91
CA GLN A 19 -2.84 3.06 -7.21
C GLN A 19 -3.09 3.25 -8.70
N ASN A 20 -2.04 3.46 -9.46
CA ASN A 20 -2.18 3.81 -10.87
C ASN A 20 -2.19 2.60 -11.79
N GLU A 21 -1.60 1.50 -11.35
CA GLU A 21 -1.60 0.26 -12.15
C GLU A 21 -1.33 -0.92 -11.23
N ASP A 22 -1.77 -2.09 -11.67
CA ASP A 22 -1.54 -3.32 -10.93
C ASP A 22 -0.04 -3.58 -10.81
N SER A 23 0.37 -4.17 -9.69
CA SER A 23 1.78 -4.39 -9.44
C SER A 23 2.00 -5.73 -8.74
N TYR A 24 3.24 -6.09 -8.53
CA TYR A 24 3.62 -7.34 -7.88
C TYR A 24 4.68 -7.03 -6.82
N GLY A 25 4.91 -7.99 -5.91
CA GLY A 25 5.71 -7.74 -4.72
C GLY A 25 7.07 -7.11 -4.98
N TYR A 26 7.85 -7.69 -5.89
CA TYR A 26 9.18 -7.18 -6.18
C TYR A 26 9.14 -5.73 -6.68
N LYS A 27 8.20 -5.46 -7.59
CA LYS A 27 8.06 -4.10 -8.14
C LYS A 27 7.65 -3.11 -7.06
N ILE A 28 6.74 -3.53 -6.16
CA ILE A 28 6.30 -2.67 -5.07
C ILE A 28 7.49 -2.29 -4.18
N ILE A 29 8.31 -3.28 -3.80
CA ILE A 29 9.49 -3.03 -2.98
C ILE A 29 10.43 -2.06 -3.68
N LYS A 30 10.67 -2.30 -4.96
CA LYS A 30 11.58 -1.47 -5.76
C LYS A 30 11.06 -0.03 -5.85
N ASP A 31 9.77 0.14 -6.09
CA ASP A 31 9.17 1.47 -6.23
C ASP A 31 9.16 2.22 -4.91
N MET A 32 9.04 1.51 -3.80
CA MET A 32 9.01 2.16 -2.48
C MET A 32 10.39 2.45 -1.93
N LYS A 33 11.42 1.80 -2.44
CA LYS A 33 12.76 1.90 -1.88
C LYS A 33 13.29 3.32 -1.72
N PRO A 34 13.07 4.26 -2.66
CA PRO A 34 13.54 5.63 -2.48
C PRO A 34 12.90 6.35 -1.29
N TYR A 35 11.76 5.87 -0.83
CA TYR A 35 11.01 6.53 0.24
C TYR A 35 11.03 5.73 1.52
N LEU A 36 11.06 4.40 1.42
CA LEU A 36 10.90 3.54 2.58
C LEU A 36 11.49 2.18 2.28
N GLU A 37 12.43 1.73 3.12
CA GLU A 37 12.95 0.38 3.02
C GLU A 37 12.06 -0.57 3.79
N MET A 38 11.74 -1.69 3.16
CA MET A 38 10.83 -2.66 3.72
C MET A 38 11.27 -4.06 3.30
N SER A 39 11.27 -5.00 4.24
CA SER A 39 11.58 -6.38 3.91
C SER A 39 10.41 -7.02 3.17
N GLU A 40 10.70 -8.10 2.44
CA GLU A 40 9.65 -8.83 1.75
C GLU A 40 8.60 -9.35 2.70
N SER A 41 9.03 -9.90 3.84
CA SER A 41 8.07 -10.46 4.80
C SER A 41 7.14 -9.39 5.35
N THR A 42 7.66 -8.19 5.61
CA THR A 42 6.83 -7.07 6.06
C THR A 42 5.83 -6.69 4.98
N LEU A 43 6.29 -6.58 3.73
CA LEU A 43 5.41 -6.24 2.63
C LEU A 43 4.28 -7.25 2.48
N TYR A 44 4.61 -8.56 2.48
CA TYR A 44 3.58 -9.57 2.30
C TYR A 44 2.59 -9.61 3.47
N THR A 45 3.05 -9.28 4.67
CA THR A 45 2.15 -9.16 5.81
C THR A 45 1.16 -8.01 5.60
N ILE A 46 1.64 -6.88 5.10
CA ILE A 46 0.78 -5.73 4.81
C ILE A 46 -0.19 -6.06 3.69
N LEU A 47 0.30 -6.66 2.61
CA LEU A 47 -0.54 -7.03 1.48
C LEU A 47 -1.66 -7.98 1.90
N LYS A 48 -1.34 -8.95 2.76
CA LYS A 48 -2.34 -9.89 3.25
C LYS A 48 -3.41 -9.18 4.08
N ARG A 49 -2.99 -8.26 4.94
CA ARG A 49 -3.91 -7.49 5.75
C ARG A 49 -4.83 -6.63 4.89
N LEU A 50 -4.27 -5.99 3.87
CA LEU A 50 -5.06 -5.16 2.97
C LEU A 50 -6.04 -5.98 2.15
N GLU A 51 -5.63 -7.19 1.76
CA GLU A 51 -6.52 -8.10 1.05
C GLU A 51 -7.70 -8.50 1.93
N LEU A 52 -7.43 -8.85 3.18
CA LEU A 52 -8.47 -9.21 4.13
C LEU A 52 -9.43 -8.06 4.39
N SER A 53 -8.93 -6.83 4.34
CA SER A 53 -9.75 -5.63 4.49
C SER A 53 -10.43 -5.21 3.18
N LYS A 54 -10.21 -5.97 2.11
CA LYS A 54 -10.80 -5.71 0.79
C LYS A 54 -10.36 -4.39 0.17
N MET A 55 -9.20 -3.90 0.58
CA MET A 55 -8.61 -2.70 0.00
C MET A 55 -7.82 -3.00 -1.27
N LEU A 56 -7.50 -4.27 -1.48
CA LEU A 56 -6.91 -4.73 -2.73
C LEU A 56 -7.40 -6.13 -3.02
N ILE A 57 -7.24 -6.54 -4.28
CA ILE A 57 -7.50 -7.92 -4.69
C ILE A 57 -6.22 -8.50 -5.26
N VAL A 58 -6.12 -9.82 -5.20
CA VAL A 58 -4.95 -10.55 -5.68
C VAL A 58 -5.38 -11.46 -6.82
N TYR A 59 -4.59 -11.49 -7.88
CA TYR A 59 -4.80 -12.44 -8.96
C TYR A 59 -3.44 -12.89 -9.46
N SER A 60 -3.41 -14.02 -10.17
CA SER A 60 -2.17 -14.58 -10.67
C SER A 60 -2.16 -14.61 -12.18
N ILE A 61 -1.00 -14.30 -12.75
CA ILE A 61 -0.81 -14.38 -14.20
C ILE A 61 0.39 -15.29 -14.43
N GLU A 62 0.25 -16.19 -15.41
CA GLU A 62 1.36 -17.04 -15.80
C GLU A 62 2.36 -16.24 -16.63
N HIS A 63 3.62 -16.33 -16.25
CA HIS A 63 4.69 -15.64 -16.92
C HIS A 63 5.89 -16.60 -17.03
N ASN A 64 6.23 -16.99 -18.24
CA ASN A 64 7.33 -17.94 -18.49
C ASN A 64 7.20 -19.21 -17.66
N GLY A 65 5.98 -19.76 -17.62
CA GLY A 65 5.73 -21.02 -16.91
C GLY A 65 5.58 -20.89 -15.40
N ARG A 66 5.62 -19.69 -14.87
CA ARG A 66 5.47 -19.45 -13.43
C ARG A 66 4.30 -18.53 -13.18
N LEU A 67 3.64 -18.76 -12.05
CA LEU A 67 2.53 -17.88 -11.63
C LEU A 67 3.11 -16.70 -10.88
N ARG A 68 2.72 -15.50 -11.27
CA ARG A 68 3.10 -14.28 -10.58
C ARG A 68 1.86 -13.64 -10.00
N LYS A 69 1.89 -13.34 -8.71
CA LYS A 69 0.77 -12.68 -8.04
C LYS A 69 0.80 -11.18 -8.29
N TYR A 70 -0.34 -10.66 -8.73
CA TYR A 70 -0.53 -9.25 -8.94
C TYR A 70 -1.56 -8.70 -7.95
N TYR A 71 -1.40 -7.44 -7.62
CA TYR A 71 -2.25 -6.76 -6.65
C TYR A 71 -2.90 -5.57 -7.32
N ARG A 72 -4.20 -5.46 -7.16
CA ARG A 72 -5.00 -4.38 -7.72
C ARG A 72 -5.73 -3.65 -6.61
N ILE A 73 -5.65 -2.31 -6.60
CA ILE A 73 -6.36 -1.53 -5.59
C ILE A 73 -7.86 -1.56 -5.86
N THR A 74 -8.65 -1.56 -4.79
CA THR A 74 -10.10 -1.49 -4.90
C THR A 74 -10.56 -0.07 -4.58
N LYS A 75 -11.87 0.17 -4.71
CA LYS A 75 -12.44 1.45 -4.34
C LYS A 75 -12.20 1.74 -2.86
N LEU A 76 -12.30 0.71 -2.01
CA LEU A 76 -12.00 0.88 -0.58
C LEU A 76 -10.57 1.31 -0.36
N GLY A 77 -9.63 0.74 -1.13
CA GLY A 77 -8.23 1.15 -1.05
C GLY A 77 -8.03 2.61 -1.46
N LEU A 78 -8.70 3.02 -2.54
CA LEU A 78 -8.63 4.40 -2.99
C LEU A 78 -9.20 5.35 -1.93
N ASN A 79 -10.31 4.96 -1.31
CA ASN A 79 -10.91 5.74 -0.24
C ASN A 79 -9.95 5.88 0.95
N ARG A 80 -9.21 4.83 1.27
CA ARG A 80 -8.24 4.89 2.36
C ARG A 80 -7.14 5.90 2.09
N ILE A 81 -6.68 5.96 0.84
CA ILE A 81 -5.67 6.95 0.45
C ILE A 81 -6.22 8.36 0.63
N GLU A 82 -7.46 8.59 0.20
CA GLU A 82 -8.09 9.89 0.31
C GLU A 82 -8.30 10.30 1.75
N GLU A 83 -8.69 9.37 2.60
CA GLU A 83 -8.84 9.64 4.03
C GLU A 83 -7.52 10.07 4.64
N PHE A 84 -6.44 9.39 4.27
CA PHE A 84 -5.12 9.73 4.79
C PHE A 84 -4.69 11.13 4.36
N LYS A 85 -4.97 11.49 3.11
CA LYS A 85 -4.65 12.83 2.60
C LYS A 85 -5.38 13.91 3.39
N LYS A 86 -6.65 13.67 3.71
CA LYS A 86 -7.43 14.62 4.51
C LYS A 86 -6.86 14.77 5.90
N GLU A 87 -6.52 13.66 6.54
CA GLU A 87 -5.93 13.69 7.88
C GLU A 87 -4.61 14.48 7.86
N GLU A 88 -3.80 14.24 6.85
CA GLU A 88 -2.51 14.92 6.70
C GLU A 88 -2.71 16.42 6.50
N ALA A 89 -3.67 16.80 5.66
CA ALA A 89 -3.97 18.20 5.41
C ALA A 89 -4.45 18.90 6.68
N MET A 90 -5.31 18.24 7.44
CA MET A 90 -5.81 18.78 8.70
C MET A 90 -4.69 18.99 9.70
N THR A 91 -3.77 18.02 9.78
CA THR A 91 -2.62 18.12 10.67
C THR A 91 -1.73 19.29 10.30
N LYS A 92 -1.50 19.48 9.00
CA LYS A 92 -0.69 20.58 8.53
C LYS A 92 -1.33 21.93 8.83
N CYS A 93 -2.63 22.03 8.66
CA CYS A 93 -3.35 23.25 8.98
C CYS A 93 -3.21 23.60 10.45
N LYS A 94 -3.32 22.62 11.33
CA LYS A 94 -3.16 22.83 12.76
C LYS A 94 -1.76 23.33 13.08
N LYS A 95 -0.76 22.78 12.41
CA LYS A 95 0.63 23.20 12.64
C LYS A 95 0.88 24.63 12.14
N ALA A 96 0.24 24.98 11.05
CA ALA A 96 0.40 26.29 10.46
C ALA A 96 -0.23 27.39 11.31
N SER A 97 -1.23 27.06 12.07
CA SER A 97 -1.86 28.01 12.97
C SER A 97 -1.21 27.99 14.34
#